data_f5df32ea448cb526ff1a14946b997cd1
#
_entry.id   f5df32ea448cb526ff1a14946b997cd1
#
_cell.length_a   1.000
_cell.length_b   1.000
_cell.length_c   1.000
_cell.angle_alpha   90.00
_cell.angle_beta   90.00
_cell.angle_gamma   90.00
#
_symmetry.space_group_name_H-M   'P 1'
#
loop_
_entity.id
_entity.type
_entity.pdbx_description
1 polymer ?
#
loop_
_entity_poly.entity_id
_entity_poly.type
_entity_poly.pdbx_seq_one_letter_code
_entity_poly.pdbx_strand_id
1 'polypeptide(L)'
;MSGFPSDHELVEFVYHEARLIDEKRLVEWLDLFTEDGLYYMPLTRDQPDGRLHTSLYYEDRLLLRVRIERLNHPNAFSQSEPSWCQHVLQAPRIESRTPELVVLRTPYVYAETQGDRQDIYLAVAWHHLMMKDGRLKMQMKKIDLLNRSAALPSIQLFL
;
A
#
# COMPACT_ATOMS: atom_id res chain seq x y z
N MET A 1 6.15 5.04 29.29
CA MET A 1 6.33 3.90 28.36
C MET A 1 5.33 4.05 27.21
N SER A 2 5.77 4.41 26.05
CA SER A 2 4.92 4.39 24.86
C SER A 2 4.95 2.99 24.28
N GLY A 3 4.04 2.13 24.73
CA GLY A 3 3.77 0.89 24.03
C GLY A 3 3.10 1.16 22.69
N PHE A 4 2.84 0.11 21.91
CA PHE A 4 2.00 0.23 20.71
C PHE A 4 0.62 0.77 21.08
N PRO A 5 -0.03 1.49 20.14
CA PRO A 5 -1.42 1.87 20.27
C PRO A 5 -2.35 0.68 20.50
N SER A 6 -3.59 0.95 20.89
CA SER A 6 -4.62 -0.06 21.02
C SER A 6 -4.90 -0.78 19.69
N ASP A 7 -5.50 -1.95 19.74
CA ASP A 7 -5.91 -2.70 18.55
C ASP A 7 -6.83 -1.87 17.65
N HIS A 8 -7.70 -1.07 18.25
CA HIS A 8 -8.58 -0.15 17.53
C HIS A 8 -7.78 0.89 16.73
N GLU A 9 -6.79 1.52 17.35
CA GLU A 9 -5.94 2.52 16.68
C GLU A 9 -5.11 1.90 15.55
N LEU A 10 -4.64 0.66 15.72
CA LEU A 10 -3.94 -0.08 14.67
C LEU A 10 -4.86 -0.35 13.48
N VAL A 11 -6.09 -0.77 13.72
CA VAL A 11 -7.10 -1.00 12.68
C VAL A 11 -7.46 0.31 11.97
N GLU A 12 -7.68 1.38 12.73
CA GLU A 12 -7.97 2.71 12.17
C GLU A 12 -6.83 3.24 11.29
N PHE A 13 -5.59 2.93 11.64
CA PHE A 13 -4.44 3.28 10.80
C PHE A 13 -4.57 2.66 9.39
N VAL A 14 -4.98 1.39 9.30
CA VAL A 14 -5.14 0.71 8.00
C VAL A 14 -6.27 1.35 7.19
N TYR A 15 -7.41 1.66 7.81
CA TYR A 15 -8.51 2.35 7.14
C TYR A 15 -8.09 3.75 6.67
N HIS A 16 -7.38 4.48 7.50
CA HIS A 16 -6.87 5.82 7.16
C HIS A 16 -5.89 5.77 6.00
N GLU A 17 -4.98 4.80 5.98
CA GLU A 17 -4.01 4.60 4.90
C GLU A 17 -4.72 4.42 3.56
N ALA A 18 -5.72 3.55 3.47
CA ALA A 18 -6.49 3.32 2.27
C ALA A 18 -7.24 4.59 1.82
N ARG A 19 -7.82 5.32 2.76
CA ARG A 19 -8.54 6.57 2.47
C ARG A 19 -7.63 7.64 1.88
N LEU A 20 -6.40 7.76 2.35
CA LEU A 20 -5.43 8.71 1.80
C LEU A 20 -5.15 8.44 0.32
N ILE A 21 -5.05 7.17 -0.07
CA ILE A 21 -4.87 6.80 -1.48
C ILE A 21 -6.13 7.13 -2.28
N ASP A 22 -7.30 6.73 -1.79
CA ASP A 22 -8.59 6.96 -2.47
C ASP A 22 -8.87 8.44 -2.70
N GLU A 23 -8.48 9.29 -1.76
CA GLU A 23 -8.58 10.74 -1.86
C GLU A 23 -7.42 11.40 -2.62
N LYS A 24 -6.47 10.61 -3.12
CA LYS A 24 -5.24 11.09 -3.79
C LYS A 24 -4.37 12.02 -2.93
N ARG A 25 -4.43 11.85 -1.63
CA ARG A 25 -3.57 12.55 -0.66
C ARG A 25 -2.24 11.79 -0.53
N LEU A 26 -1.53 11.67 -1.64
CA LEU A 26 -0.40 10.76 -1.78
C LEU A 26 0.86 11.23 -1.03
N VAL A 27 1.04 12.53 -0.85
CA VAL A 27 2.14 13.07 -0.04
C VAL A 27 1.96 12.69 1.43
N GLU A 28 0.74 12.80 1.95
CA GLU A 28 0.41 12.37 3.32
C GLU A 28 0.51 10.85 3.47
N TRP A 29 0.09 10.10 2.44
CA TRP A 29 0.25 8.66 2.41
C TRP A 29 1.72 8.24 2.48
N LEU A 30 2.60 8.88 1.67
CA LEU A 30 4.03 8.61 1.69
C LEU A 30 4.63 8.86 3.08
N ASP A 31 4.13 9.86 3.79
CA ASP A 31 4.60 10.21 5.13
C ASP A 31 4.24 9.17 6.21
N LEU A 32 3.34 8.24 5.90
CA LEU A 32 3.05 7.10 6.77
C LEU A 32 4.18 6.07 6.81
N PHE A 33 5.05 6.05 5.80
CA PHE A 33 6.20 5.13 5.76
C PHE A 33 7.36 5.62 6.63
N THR A 34 8.10 4.66 7.20
CA THR A 34 9.42 4.97 7.76
C THR A 34 10.39 5.37 6.66
N GLU A 35 11.55 5.93 7.00
CA GLU A 35 12.57 6.32 6.01
C GLU A 35 13.04 5.13 5.16
N ASP A 36 13.14 3.95 5.76
CA ASP A 36 13.49 2.70 5.11
C ASP A 36 12.27 1.88 4.66
N GLY A 37 11.10 2.52 4.61
CA GLY A 37 9.83 1.87 4.28
C GLY A 37 9.79 1.30 2.86
N LEU A 38 9.04 0.21 2.70
CA LEU A 38 8.93 -0.52 1.44
C LEU A 38 7.47 -0.73 1.04
N TYR A 39 7.20 -0.52 -0.24
CA TYR A 39 5.97 -0.94 -0.92
C TYR A 39 6.30 -2.14 -1.78
N TYR A 40 5.77 -3.31 -1.41
CA TYR A 40 6.20 -4.58 -1.96
C TYR A 40 5.02 -5.39 -2.47
N MET A 41 5.09 -5.78 -3.74
CA MET A 41 4.09 -6.64 -4.38
C MET A 41 4.83 -7.78 -5.06
N PRO A 42 4.89 -8.98 -4.42
CA PRO A 42 5.60 -10.12 -4.98
C PRO A 42 4.93 -10.67 -6.25
N LEU A 43 5.73 -11.23 -7.13
CA LEU A 43 5.26 -11.86 -8.37
C LEU A 43 4.68 -13.26 -8.12
N THR A 44 5.20 -13.98 -7.13
CA THR A 44 4.78 -15.34 -6.79
C THR A 44 4.34 -15.45 -5.35
N ARG A 45 3.49 -16.46 -5.06
CA ARG A 45 3.11 -16.76 -3.67
C ARG A 45 4.35 -17.17 -2.87
N ASP A 46 4.34 -16.78 -1.60
CA ASP A 46 5.38 -17.15 -0.63
C ASP A 46 6.80 -16.77 -1.07
N GLN A 47 6.93 -15.75 -1.94
CA GLN A 47 8.21 -15.21 -2.36
C GLN A 47 8.98 -14.70 -1.13
N PRO A 48 10.15 -15.27 -0.79
CA PRO A 48 10.78 -15.00 0.51
C PRO A 48 11.47 -13.64 0.59
N ASP A 49 12.00 -13.12 -0.53
CA ASP A 49 12.75 -11.86 -0.53
C ASP A 49 12.58 -11.11 -1.85
N GLY A 50 12.06 -9.90 -1.76
CA GLY A 50 11.87 -9.01 -2.91
C GLY A 50 13.17 -8.52 -3.54
N ARG A 51 14.29 -8.56 -2.81
CA ARG A 51 15.60 -8.15 -3.33
C ARG A 51 16.23 -9.21 -4.23
N LEU A 52 15.93 -10.48 -3.98
CA LEU A 52 16.51 -11.62 -4.68
C LEU A 52 15.59 -12.21 -5.74
N HIS A 53 14.33 -11.76 -5.81
CA HIS A 53 13.30 -12.29 -6.70
C HIS A 53 12.60 -11.16 -7.43
N THR A 54 12.17 -11.42 -8.67
CA THR A 54 11.37 -10.47 -9.45
C THR A 54 10.06 -10.19 -8.73
N SER A 55 9.71 -8.91 -8.64
CA SER A 55 8.47 -8.43 -8.02
C SER A 55 7.68 -7.57 -9.00
N LEU A 56 6.36 -7.51 -8.82
CA LEU A 56 5.53 -6.55 -9.55
C LEU A 56 5.87 -5.12 -9.12
N TYR A 57 6.04 -4.91 -7.82
CA TYR A 57 6.56 -3.68 -7.24
C TYR A 57 7.49 -4.01 -6.08
N TYR A 58 8.60 -3.31 -6.02
CA TYR A 58 9.53 -3.30 -4.89
C TYR A 58 10.12 -1.91 -4.81
N GLU A 59 9.39 -1.02 -4.15
CA GLU A 59 9.68 0.40 -4.17
C GLU A 59 10.01 0.90 -2.77
N ASP A 60 11.18 1.54 -2.62
CA ASP A 60 11.52 2.27 -1.42
C ASP A 60 10.84 3.66 -1.42
N ARG A 61 11.03 4.39 -0.35
CA ARG A 61 10.42 5.72 -0.19
C ARG A 61 10.84 6.72 -1.27
N LEU A 62 12.06 6.63 -1.78
CA LEU A 62 12.53 7.50 -2.85
C LEU A 62 11.79 7.21 -4.17
N LEU A 63 11.68 5.95 -4.54
CA LEU A 63 10.95 5.54 -5.75
C LEU A 63 9.46 5.91 -5.66
N LEU A 64 8.85 5.72 -4.50
CA LEU A 64 7.47 6.13 -4.25
C LEU A 64 7.29 7.64 -4.43
N ARG A 65 8.21 8.43 -3.91
CA ARG A 65 8.20 9.89 -4.07
C ARG A 65 8.26 10.30 -5.53
N VAL A 66 9.19 9.74 -6.30
CA VAL A 66 9.33 10.01 -7.73
C VAL A 66 8.04 9.66 -8.48
N ARG A 67 7.44 8.53 -8.16
CA ARG A 67 6.18 8.09 -8.78
C ARG A 67 5.02 9.04 -8.44
N ILE A 68 4.91 9.49 -7.20
CA ILE A 68 3.89 10.46 -6.78
C ILE A 68 4.09 11.81 -7.49
N GLU A 69 5.33 12.30 -7.59
CA GLU A 69 5.64 13.53 -8.31
C GLU A 69 5.24 13.45 -9.78
N ARG A 70 5.48 12.31 -10.43
CA ARG A 70 5.04 12.09 -11.82
C ARG A 70 3.53 12.12 -11.96
N LEU A 71 2.80 11.48 -11.05
CA LEU A 71 1.33 11.49 -11.07
C LEU A 71 0.75 12.90 -10.90
N ASN A 72 1.40 13.73 -10.10
CA ASN A 72 0.96 15.09 -9.81
C ASN A 72 1.46 16.12 -10.83
N HIS A 73 2.32 15.73 -11.79
CA HIS A 73 2.85 16.65 -12.77
C HIS A 73 1.76 17.10 -13.75
N PRO A 74 1.62 18.41 -14.05
CA PRO A 74 0.57 18.92 -14.94
C PRO A 74 0.57 18.31 -16.34
N ASN A 75 1.76 17.90 -16.82
CA ASN A 75 1.96 17.28 -18.12
C ASN A 75 2.08 15.75 -18.07
N ALA A 76 1.63 15.11 -16.98
CA ALA A 76 1.67 13.67 -16.86
C ALA A 76 0.77 13.02 -17.93
N PHE A 77 1.37 12.41 -18.93
CA PHE A 77 0.65 11.80 -20.05
C PHE A 77 -0.29 10.67 -19.58
N SER A 78 0.15 9.86 -18.62
CA SER A 78 -0.66 8.78 -18.03
C SER A 78 -1.90 9.29 -17.29
N GLN A 79 -1.94 10.57 -16.91
CA GLN A 79 -3.04 11.21 -16.20
C GLN A 79 -3.73 12.30 -17.04
N SER A 80 -3.57 12.30 -18.35
CA SER A 80 -4.36 13.15 -19.26
C SER A 80 -5.86 12.89 -19.07
N GLU A 81 -6.23 11.63 -18.86
CA GLU A 81 -7.52 11.21 -18.31
C GLU A 81 -7.28 10.78 -16.85
N PRO A 82 -7.88 11.47 -15.85
CA PRO A 82 -7.58 11.18 -14.44
C PRO A 82 -7.96 9.76 -14.02
N SER A 83 -7.08 9.14 -13.24
CA SER A 83 -7.39 7.86 -12.59
C SER A 83 -8.01 8.11 -11.22
N TRP A 84 -8.97 7.28 -10.85
CA TRP A 84 -9.62 7.24 -9.54
C TRP A 84 -9.56 5.82 -9.00
N CYS A 85 -9.50 5.68 -7.70
CA CYS A 85 -9.51 4.35 -7.09
C CYS A 85 -10.38 4.30 -5.84
N GLN A 86 -10.74 3.08 -5.46
CA GLN A 86 -11.47 2.80 -4.24
C GLN A 86 -10.99 1.50 -3.64
N HIS A 87 -10.64 1.54 -2.36
CA HIS A 87 -10.38 0.37 -1.56
C HIS A 87 -11.65 -0.04 -0.80
N VAL A 88 -12.00 -1.30 -0.87
CA VAL A 88 -13.10 -1.89 -0.08
C VAL A 88 -12.48 -2.95 0.83
N LEU A 89 -12.23 -2.60 2.08
CA LEU A 89 -11.51 -3.44 3.01
C LEU A 89 -12.45 -4.32 3.83
N GLN A 90 -12.05 -5.58 4.03
CA GLN A 90 -12.53 -6.34 5.17
C GLN A 90 -11.88 -5.79 6.45
N ALA A 91 -12.39 -6.16 7.61
CA ALA A 91 -11.81 -5.73 8.88
C ALA A 91 -10.35 -6.19 9.01
N PRO A 92 -9.39 -5.26 9.19
CA PRO A 92 -8.00 -5.63 9.45
C PRO A 92 -7.88 -6.49 10.70
N ARG A 93 -7.00 -7.48 10.66
CA ARG A 93 -6.73 -8.37 11.80
C ARG A 93 -5.26 -8.36 12.14
N ILE A 94 -4.96 -8.34 13.43
CA ILE A 94 -3.60 -8.48 13.92
C ILE A 94 -3.17 -9.92 13.74
N GLU A 95 -2.14 -10.15 12.95
CA GLU A 95 -1.60 -11.46 12.62
C GLU A 95 -0.43 -11.83 13.52
N SER A 96 0.41 -10.85 13.86
CA SER A 96 1.52 -11.03 14.79
C SER A 96 1.85 -9.74 15.52
N ARG A 97 2.45 -9.88 16.69
CA ARG A 97 2.86 -8.76 17.53
C ARG A 97 4.16 -9.10 18.26
N THR A 98 5.15 -8.25 18.10
CA THR A 98 6.38 -8.23 18.90
C THR A 98 6.50 -6.87 19.57
N PRO A 99 7.47 -6.67 20.47
CA PRO A 99 7.71 -5.34 21.06
C PRO A 99 8.04 -4.24 20.04
N GLU A 100 8.59 -4.61 18.87
CA GLU A 100 9.04 -3.66 17.84
C GLU A 100 8.13 -3.55 16.65
N LEU A 101 7.31 -4.59 16.36
CA LEU A 101 6.55 -4.69 15.12
C LEU A 101 5.20 -5.34 15.33
N VAL A 102 4.16 -4.76 14.72
CA VAL A 102 2.84 -5.37 14.62
C VAL A 102 2.52 -5.56 13.15
N VAL A 103 2.05 -6.75 12.78
CA VAL A 103 1.64 -7.06 11.41
C VAL A 103 0.12 -7.26 11.37
N LEU A 104 -0.55 -6.49 10.52
CA LEU A 104 -1.99 -6.64 10.26
C LEU A 104 -2.21 -7.23 8.87
N ARG A 105 -3.17 -8.09 8.76
CA ARG A 105 -3.61 -8.70 7.50
C ARG A 105 -5.01 -8.22 7.15
N THR A 106 -5.20 -7.75 5.91
CA THR A 106 -6.46 -7.19 5.44
C THR A 106 -6.77 -7.66 4.02
N PRO A 107 -7.73 -8.57 3.82
CA PRO A 107 -8.26 -8.83 2.49
C PRO A 107 -9.05 -7.63 1.98
N TYR A 108 -8.96 -7.34 0.68
CA TYR A 108 -9.67 -6.20 0.12
C TYR A 108 -9.91 -6.33 -1.38
N VAL A 109 -10.88 -5.55 -1.84
CA VAL A 109 -11.12 -5.29 -3.25
C VAL A 109 -10.60 -3.89 -3.56
N TYR A 110 -9.87 -3.76 -4.65
CA TYR A 110 -9.40 -2.49 -5.16
C TYR A 110 -9.95 -2.29 -6.57
N ALA A 111 -10.62 -1.18 -6.79
CA ALA A 111 -11.09 -0.78 -8.11
C ALA A 111 -10.34 0.48 -8.57
N GLU A 112 -9.95 0.51 -9.84
CA GLU A 112 -9.32 1.67 -10.45
C GLU A 112 -10.03 2.00 -11.74
N THR A 113 -10.37 3.28 -11.92
CA THR A 113 -11.03 3.76 -13.13
C THR A 113 -10.17 4.81 -13.83
N GLN A 114 -10.23 4.80 -15.16
CA GLN A 114 -9.63 5.85 -15.98
C GLN A 114 -10.48 5.98 -17.24
N GLY A 115 -11.19 7.10 -17.40
CA GLY A 115 -12.21 7.25 -18.44
C GLY A 115 -13.28 6.17 -18.31
N ASP A 116 -13.55 5.47 -19.39
CA ASP A 116 -14.55 4.39 -19.44
C ASP A 116 -14.01 3.04 -18.93
N ARG A 117 -12.71 2.97 -18.64
CA ARG A 117 -12.09 1.73 -18.18
C ARG A 117 -12.24 1.59 -16.67
N GLN A 118 -12.63 0.42 -16.23
CA GLN A 118 -12.63 0.03 -14.83
C GLN A 118 -11.98 -1.34 -14.66
N ASP A 119 -10.98 -1.40 -13.80
CA ASP A 119 -10.28 -2.64 -13.44
C ASP A 119 -10.48 -2.94 -11.97
N ILE A 120 -10.68 -4.22 -11.64
CA ILE A 120 -10.90 -4.69 -10.28
C ILE A 120 -9.82 -5.70 -9.92
N TYR A 121 -9.21 -5.52 -8.75
CA TYR A 121 -8.17 -6.40 -8.22
C TYR A 121 -8.61 -6.93 -6.86
N LEU A 122 -8.35 -8.20 -6.64
CA LEU A 122 -8.55 -8.85 -5.34
C LEU A 122 -7.18 -9.08 -4.70
N ALA A 123 -7.02 -8.65 -3.47
CA ALA A 123 -5.72 -8.66 -2.81
C ALA A 123 -5.82 -8.87 -1.30
N VAL A 124 -4.67 -9.16 -0.70
CA VAL A 124 -4.47 -9.12 0.74
C VAL A 124 -3.31 -8.18 1.02
N ALA A 125 -3.53 -7.18 1.88
CA ALA A 125 -2.48 -6.30 2.36
C ALA A 125 -1.93 -6.80 3.69
N TRP A 126 -0.61 -6.74 3.82
CA TRP A 126 0.13 -6.98 5.04
C TRP A 126 0.80 -5.69 5.44
N HIS A 127 0.30 -5.07 6.52
CA HIS A 127 0.86 -3.84 7.06
C HIS A 127 1.81 -4.17 8.20
N HIS A 128 3.08 -3.88 8.00
CA HIS A 128 4.12 -4.00 9.03
C HIS A 128 4.27 -2.65 9.70
N LEU A 129 3.72 -2.52 10.90
CA LEU A 129 3.64 -1.25 11.62
C LEU A 129 4.62 -1.21 12.79
N MET A 130 5.26 -0.07 12.98
CA MET A 130 6.15 0.18 14.10
C MET A 130 5.96 1.60 14.65
N MET A 131 6.39 1.80 15.88
CA MET A 131 6.46 3.14 16.46
C MET A 131 7.79 3.79 16.12
N LYS A 132 7.74 4.98 15.56
CA LYS A 132 8.91 5.80 15.23
C LYS A 132 8.66 7.24 15.68
N ASP A 133 9.53 7.74 16.57
CA ASP A 133 9.41 9.10 17.11
C ASP A 133 8.02 9.43 17.65
N GLY A 134 7.43 8.48 18.39
CA GLY A 134 6.09 8.63 19.00
C GLY A 134 4.93 8.53 18.03
N ARG A 135 5.17 8.13 16.78
CA ARG A 135 4.14 7.97 15.75
C ARG A 135 4.12 6.57 15.19
N LEU A 136 2.92 6.10 14.86
CA LEU A 136 2.75 4.82 14.16
C LEU A 136 3.12 5.01 12.68
N LYS A 137 4.03 4.17 12.19
CA LYS A 137 4.55 4.21 10.82
C LYS A 137 4.54 2.83 10.19
N MET A 138 4.49 2.79 8.85
CA MET A 138 4.67 1.54 8.09
C MET A 138 6.14 1.33 7.76
N GLN A 139 6.69 0.21 8.20
CA GLN A 139 7.99 -0.27 7.74
C GLN A 139 7.85 -0.97 6.39
N MET A 140 6.73 -1.64 6.14
CA MET A 140 6.43 -2.27 4.86
C MET A 140 4.92 -2.38 4.67
N LYS A 141 4.48 -2.14 3.44
CA LYS A 141 3.18 -2.58 2.94
C LYS A 141 3.42 -3.64 1.88
N LYS A 142 3.12 -4.89 2.21
CA LYS A 142 3.17 -6.00 1.27
C LYS A 142 1.79 -6.29 0.74
N ILE A 143 1.65 -6.48 -0.57
CA ILE A 143 0.38 -6.75 -1.23
C ILE A 143 0.48 -8.07 -1.97
N ASP A 144 -0.37 -9.01 -1.60
CA ASP A 144 -0.54 -10.27 -2.32
C ASP A 144 -1.76 -10.17 -3.22
N LEU A 145 -1.53 -10.06 -4.54
CA LEU A 145 -2.60 -10.14 -5.53
C LEU A 145 -3.08 -11.58 -5.67
N LEU A 146 -4.38 -11.77 -5.71
CA LEU A 146 -4.97 -13.10 -5.91
C LEU A 146 -4.56 -13.68 -7.27
N ASN A 147 -4.56 -12.87 -8.32
CA ASN A 147 -4.27 -13.29 -9.70
C ASN A 147 -2.96 -12.68 -10.22
N ARG A 148 -1.90 -12.75 -9.41
CA ARG A 148 -0.60 -12.13 -9.72
C ARG A 148 0.13 -12.73 -10.92
N SER A 149 -0.19 -13.97 -11.30
CA SER A 149 0.43 -14.68 -12.42
C SER A 149 -0.22 -14.36 -13.76
N ALA A 150 -1.36 -13.68 -13.78
CA ALA A 150 -2.04 -13.31 -15.01
C ALA A 150 -1.44 -12.04 -15.62
N ALA A 151 -1.73 -11.82 -16.90
CA ALA A 151 -1.47 -10.54 -17.55
C ALA A 151 -2.43 -9.51 -16.92
N LEU A 152 -1.89 -8.63 -16.09
CA LEU A 152 -2.65 -7.61 -15.41
C LEU A 152 -2.66 -6.30 -16.22
N PRO A 153 -3.78 -5.55 -16.22
CA PRO A 153 -3.80 -4.18 -16.73
C PRO A 153 -2.81 -3.31 -15.95
N SER A 154 -2.36 -2.23 -16.57
CA SER A 154 -1.48 -1.27 -15.90
C SER A 154 -2.18 -0.62 -14.72
N ILE A 155 -1.57 -0.69 -13.55
CA ILE A 155 -2.05 -0.06 -12.32
C ILE A 155 -1.46 1.35 -12.27
N GLN A 156 -2.32 2.37 -12.26
CA GLN A 156 -1.89 3.77 -12.28
C GLN A 156 -1.66 4.35 -10.89
N LEU A 157 -2.42 3.90 -9.91
CA LEU A 157 -2.34 4.38 -8.54
C LEU A 157 -1.73 3.31 -7.61
N PHE A 158 -2.13 3.28 -6.35
CA PHE A 158 -1.55 2.37 -5.35
C PHE A 158 -2.65 1.45 -4.76
N LEU A 159 -2.36 0.14 -4.74
CA LEU A 159 -3.22 -0.83 -4.07
C LEU A 159 -3.08 -0.77 -2.56
#